data_d25cb948834d3d8b62f261b8c411173e
#
_entry.id   d25cb948834d3d8b62f261b8c411173e
#
_cell.length_a   1.000
_cell.length_b   1.000
_cell.length_c   1.000
_cell.angle_alpha   90.00
_cell.angle_beta   90.00
_cell.angle_gamma   90.00
#
_symmetry.space_group_name_H-M   'P 1'
#
loop_
_entity.id
_entity.type
_entity.pdbx_description
1 polymer ?
#
loop_
_entity_poly.entity_id
_entity_poly.type
_entity_poly.pdbx_seq_one_letter_code
_entity_poly.pdbx_strand_id
1 'polypeptide(L)'
;MTETEKLKQWIEESGNVVFFGGAGVSMESGIPDFRSQDGLYSQQYQYPPEMIISHSFYLKNPEEFYRFYKNKMIFPDAKPNAAHLALARLEQQGKVKAVITQNIDGLHQKAGSRNVLELHGSVYRNFCTRCGRAYGLDAVLQAEGVPRCSCGGIIKPDVVLYEEGLDSDVLQKAVFYIRHADVLIIGGTSLTVYPAAGLIDYYRGNRLVLINKSATARDAHADLMISRPIGQVFEELNI
;
A
#
# COMPACT_ATOMS: atom_id res chain seq x y z
N MET A 1 -22.85 6.94 -20.77
CA MET A 1 -21.99 7.26 -19.61
C MET A 1 -20.94 6.17 -19.51
N THR A 2 -19.68 6.54 -19.60
CA THR A 2 -18.55 5.63 -19.45
C THR A 2 -18.38 5.22 -17.99
N GLU A 3 -17.56 4.18 -17.72
CA GLU A 3 -17.25 3.74 -16.36
C GLU A 3 -16.55 4.87 -15.58
N THR A 4 -15.63 5.61 -16.22
CA THR A 4 -14.91 6.74 -15.60
C THR A 4 -15.86 7.90 -15.29
N GLU A 5 -16.81 8.22 -16.19
CA GLU A 5 -17.85 9.24 -15.93
C GLU A 5 -18.74 8.85 -14.76
N LYS A 6 -19.13 7.57 -14.67
CA LYS A 6 -19.91 7.05 -13.53
C LYS A 6 -19.15 7.16 -12.21
N LEU A 7 -17.86 6.81 -12.21
CA LEU A 7 -17.00 6.97 -11.04
C LEU A 7 -16.92 8.44 -10.60
N LYS A 8 -16.70 9.36 -11.57
CA LYS A 8 -16.66 10.80 -11.31
C LYS A 8 -17.94 11.28 -10.64
N GLN A 9 -19.09 10.93 -11.21
CA GLN A 9 -20.40 11.27 -10.66
C GLN A 9 -20.53 10.78 -9.21
N TRP A 10 -20.16 9.53 -8.92
CA TRP A 10 -20.26 8.99 -7.57
C TRP A 10 -19.35 9.70 -6.56
N ILE A 11 -18.15 10.10 -6.98
CA ILE A 11 -17.24 10.90 -6.15
C ILE A 11 -17.84 12.30 -5.89
N GLU A 12 -18.40 12.96 -6.92
CA GLU A 12 -18.99 14.30 -6.79
C GLU A 12 -20.21 14.30 -5.86
N GLU A 13 -21.07 13.30 -5.96
CA GLU A 13 -22.27 13.13 -5.13
C GLU A 13 -21.94 12.72 -3.68
N SER A 14 -20.77 12.10 -3.45
CA SER A 14 -20.39 11.58 -2.14
C SER A 14 -19.76 12.66 -1.24
N GLY A 15 -20.03 12.53 0.06
CA GLY A 15 -19.32 13.26 1.12
C GLY A 15 -18.27 12.41 1.84
N ASN A 16 -18.21 11.10 1.57
CA ASN A 16 -17.38 10.16 2.29
C ASN A 16 -16.84 9.05 1.38
N VAL A 17 -15.81 9.39 0.60
CA VAL A 17 -15.07 8.44 -0.24
C VAL A 17 -13.90 7.86 0.56
N VAL A 18 -13.73 6.55 0.52
CA VAL A 18 -12.57 5.86 1.07
C VAL A 18 -11.86 5.12 -0.03
N PHE A 19 -10.55 5.22 -0.05
CA PHE A 19 -9.69 4.49 -0.98
C PHE A 19 -8.96 3.35 -0.27
N PHE A 20 -8.94 2.17 -0.90
CA PHE A 20 -8.18 1.00 -0.45
C PHE A 20 -7.25 0.53 -1.57
N GLY A 21 -5.93 0.62 -1.37
CA GLY A 21 -4.93 0.37 -2.39
C GLY A 21 -3.89 -0.68 -2.05
N GLY A 22 -3.29 -1.26 -3.11
CA GLY A 22 -2.16 -2.17 -3.01
C GLY A 22 -1.05 -1.82 -4.01
N ALA A 23 -0.11 -2.75 -4.24
CA ALA A 23 1.12 -2.50 -5.00
C ALA A 23 0.89 -2.03 -6.44
N GLY A 24 -0.22 -2.43 -7.06
CA GLY A 24 -0.60 -1.99 -8.40
C GLY A 24 -0.83 -0.48 -8.53
N VAL A 25 -1.08 0.24 -7.42
CA VAL A 25 -1.20 1.71 -7.42
C VAL A 25 0.13 2.36 -7.75
N SER A 26 1.25 1.76 -7.35
CA SER A 26 2.60 2.32 -7.51
C SER A 26 3.34 1.84 -8.76
N MET A 27 2.73 0.95 -9.56
CA MET A 27 3.36 0.45 -10.80
C MET A 27 3.67 1.58 -11.79
N GLU A 28 2.75 2.52 -11.96
CA GLU A 28 2.93 3.71 -12.82
C GLU A 28 3.90 4.75 -12.21
N SER A 29 4.38 4.48 -11.00
CA SER A 29 5.48 5.21 -10.35
C SER A 29 6.84 4.50 -10.48
N GLY A 30 6.90 3.39 -11.24
CA GLY A 30 8.10 2.59 -11.45
C GLY A 30 8.41 1.59 -10.33
N ILE A 31 7.50 1.37 -9.38
CA ILE A 31 7.64 0.35 -8.34
C ILE A 31 6.94 -0.93 -8.83
N PRO A 32 7.65 -2.05 -9.01
CA PRO A 32 7.04 -3.30 -9.42
C PRO A 32 6.09 -3.82 -8.33
N ASP A 33 5.00 -4.46 -8.73
CA ASP A 33 4.19 -5.21 -7.80
C ASP A 33 4.84 -6.56 -7.43
N PHE A 34 4.18 -7.34 -6.58
CA PHE A 34 4.74 -8.60 -6.10
C PHE A 34 4.41 -9.79 -7.01
N ARG A 35 3.24 -9.82 -7.65
CA ARG A 35 2.64 -11.04 -8.23
C ARG A 35 2.35 -11.01 -9.71
N SER A 36 2.47 -9.87 -10.38
CA SER A 36 2.33 -9.81 -11.84
C SER A 36 3.43 -10.61 -12.53
N GLN A 37 3.30 -10.81 -13.82
CA GLN A 37 4.27 -11.52 -14.63
C GLN A 37 5.68 -10.91 -14.51
N ASP A 38 5.78 -9.59 -14.37
CA ASP A 38 7.02 -8.84 -14.19
C ASP A 38 7.27 -8.47 -12.70
N GLY A 39 6.46 -8.99 -11.79
CA GLY A 39 6.51 -8.70 -10.36
C GLY A 39 7.71 -9.30 -9.64
N LEU A 40 7.91 -8.89 -8.40
CA LEU A 40 9.05 -9.35 -7.60
C LEU A 40 9.09 -10.87 -7.43
N TYR A 41 7.94 -11.54 -7.32
CA TYR A 41 7.87 -12.99 -7.12
C TYR A 41 8.16 -13.80 -8.39
N SER A 42 8.11 -13.19 -9.56
CA SER A 42 8.43 -13.84 -10.83
C SER A 42 9.93 -13.88 -11.13
N GLN A 43 10.76 -13.16 -10.36
CA GLN A 43 12.20 -13.12 -10.55
C GLN A 43 12.90 -14.32 -9.87
N GLN A 44 14.06 -14.71 -10.38
CA GLN A 44 14.85 -15.80 -9.78
C GLN A 44 15.65 -15.29 -8.57
N TYR A 45 15.45 -15.92 -7.42
CA TYR A 45 16.18 -15.69 -6.18
C TYR A 45 16.65 -17.01 -5.58
N GLN A 46 17.64 -16.94 -4.68
CA GLN A 46 18.11 -18.12 -3.94
C GLN A 46 17.02 -18.70 -3.01
N TYR A 47 16.15 -17.84 -2.49
CA TYR A 47 15.00 -18.21 -1.67
C TYR A 47 13.74 -17.51 -2.21
N PRO A 48 12.55 -18.10 -2.06
CA PRO A 48 11.31 -17.42 -2.43
C PRO A 48 11.19 -16.05 -1.72
N PRO A 49 10.78 -14.97 -2.41
CA PRO A 49 10.67 -13.65 -1.79
C PRO A 49 9.80 -13.63 -0.54
N GLU A 50 8.69 -14.38 -0.51
CA GLU A 50 7.83 -14.47 0.67
C GLU A 50 8.59 -15.06 1.87
N MET A 51 9.51 -15.99 1.65
CA MET A 51 10.38 -16.51 2.70
C MET A 51 11.35 -15.44 3.17
N ILE A 52 12.01 -14.71 2.25
CA ILE A 52 13.01 -13.69 2.60
C ILE A 52 12.38 -12.60 3.47
N ILE A 53 11.15 -12.16 3.16
CA ILE A 53 10.43 -11.12 3.90
C ILE A 53 9.54 -11.69 5.02
N SER A 54 9.87 -12.85 5.58
CA SER A 54 9.23 -13.38 6.78
C SER A 54 10.01 -13.02 8.04
N HIS A 55 9.31 -12.94 9.18
CA HIS A 55 9.91 -12.65 10.48
C HIS A 55 10.97 -13.70 10.87
N SER A 56 10.66 -14.98 10.67
CA SER A 56 11.57 -16.07 10.99
C SER A 56 12.86 -16.04 10.15
N PHE A 57 12.77 -15.67 8.87
CA PHE A 57 13.94 -15.52 8.00
C PHE A 57 14.77 -14.29 8.39
N TYR A 58 14.10 -13.16 8.65
CA TYR A 58 14.76 -11.94 9.17
C TYR A 58 15.62 -12.23 10.42
N LEU A 59 15.11 -13.04 11.35
CA LEU A 59 15.85 -13.41 12.57
C LEU A 59 17.02 -14.35 12.27
N LYS A 60 16.86 -15.30 11.35
CA LYS A 60 17.87 -16.34 11.05
C LYS A 60 18.97 -15.85 10.11
N ASN A 61 18.60 -15.01 9.14
CA ASN A 61 19.50 -14.55 8.07
C ASN A 61 19.31 -13.07 7.76
N PRO A 62 19.61 -12.18 8.73
CA PRO A 62 19.40 -10.74 8.58
C PRO A 62 20.22 -10.13 7.43
N GLU A 63 21.40 -10.68 7.10
CA GLU A 63 22.23 -10.18 6.00
C GLU A 63 21.52 -10.33 4.65
N GLU A 64 20.98 -11.51 4.37
CA GLU A 64 20.24 -11.76 3.15
C GLU A 64 18.92 -10.98 3.10
N PHE A 65 18.20 -10.88 4.23
CA PHE A 65 17.02 -10.04 4.36
C PHE A 65 17.34 -8.60 3.97
N TYR A 66 18.38 -7.97 4.54
CA TYR A 66 18.72 -6.57 4.23
C TYR A 66 19.26 -6.38 2.82
N ARG A 67 19.97 -7.38 2.27
CA ARG A 67 20.38 -7.37 0.88
C ARG A 67 19.17 -7.31 -0.06
N PHE A 68 18.18 -8.16 0.17
CA PHE A 68 16.93 -8.16 -0.59
C PHE A 68 16.12 -6.88 -0.36
N TYR A 69 15.91 -6.52 0.91
CA TYR A 69 15.08 -5.38 1.31
C TYR A 69 15.57 -4.07 0.69
N LYS A 70 16.86 -3.78 0.78
CA LYS A 70 17.46 -2.57 0.22
C LYS A 70 17.36 -2.51 -1.32
N ASN A 71 17.58 -3.64 -1.98
CA ASN A 71 17.65 -3.68 -3.45
C ASN A 71 16.28 -3.84 -4.13
N LYS A 72 15.27 -4.35 -3.41
CA LYS A 72 14.02 -4.79 -4.04
C LYS A 72 12.76 -4.15 -3.44
N MET A 73 12.86 -3.57 -2.25
CA MET A 73 11.68 -3.02 -1.56
C MET A 73 11.76 -1.51 -1.31
N ILE A 74 12.92 -0.89 -1.52
CA ILE A 74 13.13 0.55 -1.29
C ILE A 74 13.35 1.27 -2.61
N PHE A 75 12.47 2.23 -2.92
CA PHE A 75 12.49 3.03 -4.15
C PHE A 75 12.44 4.53 -3.80
N PRO A 76 13.55 5.13 -3.31
CA PRO A 76 13.53 6.49 -2.77
C PRO A 76 13.25 7.55 -3.83
N ASP A 77 13.63 7.28 -5.09
CA ASP A 77 13.47 8.20 -6.23
C ASP A 77 12.09 8.12 -6.88
N ALA A 78 11.25 7.16 -6.49
CA ALA A 78 9.90 7.03 -7.02
C ALA A 78 9.07 8.28 -6.72
N LYS A 79 8.27 8.68 -7.71
CA LYS A 79 7.41 9.87 -7.60
C LYS A 79 5.93 9.45 -7.63
N PRO A 80 5.06 10.18 -6.91
CA PRO A 80 3.63 9.97 -7.01
C PRO A 80 3.15 10.05 -8.46
N ASN A 81 2.27 9.14 -8.86
CA ASN A 81 1.59 9.17 -10.15
C ASN A 81 0.21 9.85 -10.04
N ALA A 82 -0.52 9.89 -11.14
CA ALA A 82 -1.82 10.57 -11.23
C ALA A 82 -2.84 10.10 -10.18
N ALA A 83 -2.86 8.80 -9.83
CA ALA A 83 -3.76 8.28 -8.80
C ALA A 83 -3.43 8.86 -7.41
N HIS A 84 -2.15 8.87 -7.01
CA HIS A 84 -1.73 9.45 -5.74
C HIS A 84 -2.09 10.94 -5.64
N LEU A 85 -1.81 11.70 -6.72
CA LEU A 85 -2.06 13.14 -6.78
C LEU A 85 -3.56 13.46 -6.75
N ALA A 86 -4.38 12.70 -7.48
CA ALA A 86 -5.83 12.89 -7.49
C ALA A 86 -6.45 12.58 -6.12
N LEU A 87 -6.03 11.49 -5.46
CA LEU A 87 -6.49 11.15 -4.11
C LEU A 87 -6.16 12.26 -3.09
N ALA A 88 -4.95 12.82 -3.18
CA ALA A 88 -4.55 13.94 -2.32
C ALA A 88 -5.41 15.20 -2.58
N ARG A 89 -5.71 15.53 -3.84
CA ARG A 89 -6.62 16.64 -4.18
C ARG A 89 -8.04 16.40 -3.68
N LEU A 90 -8.57 15.20 -3.86
CA LEU A 90 -9.90 14.83 -3.35
C LEU A 90 -9.98 14.89 -1.82
N GLU A 91 -8.89 14.55 -1.12
CA GLU A 91 -8.81 14.72 0.33
C GLU A 91 -8.83 16.21 0.72
N GLN A 92 -8.07 17.06 0.03
CA GLN A 92 -8.08 18.52 0.25
C GLN A 92 -9.46 19.14 0.01
N GLN A 93 -10.21 18.62 -0.97
CA GLN A 93 -11.60 19.01 -1.24
C GLN A 93 -12.59 18.43 -0.22
N GLY A 94 -12.13 17.62 0.74
CA GLY A 94 -12.99 16.98 1.73
C GLY A 94 -13.82 15.80 1.21
N LYS A 95 -13.57 15.32 0.02
CA LYS A 95 -14.24 14.15 -0.59
C LYS A 95 -13.66 12.82 -0.09
N VAL A 96 -12.35 12.62 -0.20
CA VAL A 96 -11.65 11.44 0.35
C VAL A 96 -11.42 11.66 1.84
N LYS A 97 -11.89 10.72 2.66
CA LYS A 97 -11.76 10.75 4.12
C LYS A 97 -10.57 9.96 4.63
N ALA A 98 -10.19 8.90 3.93
CA ALA A 98 -9.02 8.11 4.25
C ALA A 98 -8.47 7.41 3.00
N VAL A 99 -7.15 7.28 2.95
CA VAL A 99 -6.43 6.39 2.06
C VAL A 99 -5.91 5.23 2.90
N ILE A 100 -6.41 4.03 2.64
CA ILE A 100 -5.97 2.80 3.29
C ILE A 100 -5.05 2.09 2.30
N THR A 101 -3.81 1.87 2.68
CA THR A 101 -2.82 1.31 1.75
C THR A 101 -2.09 0.10 2.33
N GLN A 102 -1.84 -0.88 1.48
CA GLN A 102 -0.95 -2.00 1.76
C GLN A 102 0.51 -1.66 1.41
N ASN A 103 0.73 -0.54 0.71
CA ASN A 103 2.05 -0.12 0.26
C ASN A 103 2.87 0.49 1.40
N ILE A 104 4.18 0.30 1.32
CA ILE A 104 5.17 0.79 2.29
C ILE A 104 6.02 1.94 1.74
N ASP A 105 5.71 2.41 0.51
CA ASP A 105 6.53 3.32 -0.30
C ASP A 105 6.38 4.82 0.06
N GLY A 106 5.36 5.18 0.85
CA GLY A 106 5.08 6.56 1.27
C GLY A 106 4.63 7.50 0.16
N LEU A 107 4.26 7.00 -1.03
CA LEU A 107 3.90 7.85 -2.17
C LEU A 107 2.60 8.63 -1.95
N HIS A 108 1.65 8.12 -1.17
CA HIS A 108 0.44 8.86 -0.82
C HIS A 108 0.77 10.11 0.00
N GLN A 109 1.63 9.98 1.03
CA GLN A 109 2.09 11.13 1.82
C GLN A 109 2.94 12.10 0.97
N LYS A 110 3.79 11.56 0.10
CA LYS A 110 4.61 12.36 -0.84
C LYS A 110 3.74 13.15 -1.84
N ALA A 111 2.55 12.63 -2.19
CA ALA A 111 1.54 13.32 -3.00
C ALA A 111 0.77 14.41 -2.24
N GLY A 112 0.82 14.42 -0.90
CA GLY A 112 0.13 15.37 -0.05
C GLY A 112 -1.08 14.83 0.71
N SER A 113 -1.40 13.54 0.61
CA SER A 113 -2.43 12.91 1.46
C SER A 113 -2.00 12.92 2.92
N ARG A 114 -2.95 13.24 3.82
CA ARG A 114 -2.70 13.41 5.26
C ARG A 114 -3.25 12.25 6.08
N ASN A 115 -4.43 11.76 5.74
CA ASN A 115 -5.06 10.64 6.44
C ASN A 115 -4.77 9.33 5.69
N VAL A 116 -3.54 8.83 5.83
CA VAL A 116 -3.06 7.60 5.21
C VAL A 116 -2.91 6.53 6.29
N LEU A 117 -3.63 5.42 6.13
CA LEU A 117 -3.56 4.25 7.00
C LEU A 117 -2.69 3.18 6.34
N GLU A 118 -1.44 3.09 6.78
CA GLU A 118 -0.44 2.17 6.24
C GLU A 118 -0.55 0.81 6.94
N LEU A 119 -1.32 -0.12 6.37
CA LEU A 119 -1.59 -1.44 6.95
C LEU A 119 -0.33 -2.28 7.17
N HIS A 120 0.67 -2.11 6.31
CA HIS A 120 1.92 -2.86 6.36
C HIS A 120 3.12 -2.00 6.79
N GLY A 121 2.87 -0.84 7.40
CA GLY A 121 3.92 0.07 7.86
C GLY A 121 4.58 0.87 6.73
N SER A 122 5.85 1.28 6.94
CA SER A 122 6.56 2.16 6.00
C SER A 122 8.06 1.95 6.01
N VAL A 123 8.70 2.04 4.85
CA VAL A 123 10.18 2.01 4.72
C VAL A 123 10.84 3.24 5.38
N TYR A 124 10.10 4.33 5.57
CA TYR A 124 10.61 5.57 6.14
C TYR A 124 10.71 5.58 7.66
N ARG A 125 10.07 4.63 8.35
CA ARG A 125 10.16 4.45 9.80
C ARG A 125 10.95 3.19 10.11
N ASN A 126 11.90 3.29 11.02
CA ASN A 126 12.75 2.18 11.42
C ASN A 126 13.05 2.29 12.92
N PHE A 127 13.20 1.19 13.62
CA PHE A 127 13.41 1.17 15.07
C PHE A 127 14.49 0.19 15.47
N CYS A 128 15.27 0.59 16.46
CA CYS A 128 16.21 -0.34 17.11
C CYS A 128 15.44 -1.41 17.89
N THR A 129 15.70 -2.68 17.59
CA THR A 129 15.05 -3.82 18.25
C THR A 129 15.42 -3.95 19.74
N ARG A 130 16.50 -3.28 20.20
CA ARG A 130 16.97 -3.36 21.58
C ARG A 130 16.54 -2.19 22.45
N CYS A 131 16.65 -0.95 21.95
CA CYS A 131 16.40 0.25 22.74
C CYS A 131 15.23 1.10 22.24
N GLY A 132 14.53 0.71 21.17
CA GLY A 132 13.38 1.41 20.62
C GLY A 132 13.69 2.74 19.92
N ARG A 133 14.96 3.16 19.81
CA ARG A 133 15.32 4.41 19.14
C ARG A 133 14.83 4.39 17.71
N ALA A 134 14.14 5.48 17.32
CA ALA A 134 13.66 5.68 15.96
C ALA A 134 14.78 6.13 15.01
N TYR A 135 14.68 5.73 13.74
CA TYR A 135 15.60 6.04 12.65
C TYR A 135 14.81 6.29 11.36
N GLY A 136 15.32 7.21 10.54
CA GLY A 136 14.84 7.39 9.16
C GLY A 136 15.38 6.33 8.20
N LEU A 137 14.94 6.41 6.94
CA LEU A 137 15.37 5.49 5.88
C LEU A 137 16.89 5.52 5.65
N ASP A 138 17.51 6.68 5.76
CA ASP A 138 18.95 6.86 5.52
C ASP A 138 19.81 5.95 6.39
N ALA A 139 19.42 5.71 7.64
CA ALA A 139 20.14 4.81 8.53
C ALA A 139 20.18 3.36 8.04
N VAL A 140 19.18 2.96 7.24
CA VAL A 140 19.14 1.64 6.61
C VAL A 140 19.96 1.65 5.31
N LEU A 141 19.79 2.68 4.47
CA LEU A 141 20.44 2.74 3.17
C LEU A 141 21.96 2.90 3.26
N GLN A 142 22.44 3.73 4.20
CA GLN A 142 23.88 4.02 4.38
C GLN A 142 24.63 2.91 5.11
N ALA A 143 23.95 2.01 5.80
CA ALA A 143 24.60 0.93 6.51
C ALA A 143 25.18 -0.10 5.53
N GLU A 144 26.44 -0.51 5.75
CA GLU A 144 26.98 -1.71 5.11
C GLU A 144 26.40 -2.95 5.78
N GLY A 145 25.74 -3.82 4.99
CA GLY A 145 25.09 -5.04 5.51
C GLY A 145 23.89 -4.74 6.41
N VAL A 146 23.88 -5.31 7.61
CA VAL A 146 22.79 -5.20 8.59
C VAL A 146 22.87 -3.89 9.37
N PRO A 147 21.86 -3.00 9.29
CA PRO A 147 21.87 -1.71 10.02
C PRO A 147 21.89 -1.92 11.53
N ARG A 148 22.78 -1.22 12.24
CA ARG A 148 22.93 -1.33 13.69
C ARG A 148 22.83 0.01 14.39
N CYS A 149 22.17 0.00 15.54
CA CYS A 149 22.10 1.11 16.46
C CYS A 149 23.41 1.21 17.27
N SER A 150 23.71 2.40 17.80
CA SER A 150 24.85 2.60 18.71
C SER A 150 24.82 1.73 19.97
N CYS A 151 23.64 1.21 20.36
CA CYS A 151 23.51 0.24 21.47
C CYS A 151 23.82 -1.22 21.06
N GLY A 152 24.18 -1.48 19.78
CA GLY A 152 24.45 -2.81 19.23
C GLY A 152 23.22 -3.55 18.71
N GLY A 153 21.98 -3.05 18.94
CA GLY A 153 20.74 -3.65 18.42
C GLY A 153 20.61 -3.46 16.90
N ILE A 154 19.89 -4.37 16.24
CA ILE A 154 19.54 -4.22 14.82
C ILE A 154 18.49 -3.13 14.67
N ILE A 155 18.58 -2.32 13.61
CA ILE A 155 17.57 -1.34 13.23
C ILE A 155 16.59 -2.03 12.28
N LYS A 156 15.43 -2.49 12.79
CA LYS A 156 14.38 -3.13 11.98
C LYS A 156 13.48 -2.08 11.32
N PRO A 157 13.13 -2.24 10.02
CA PRO A 157 12.12 -1.38 9.42
C PRO A 157 10.75 -1.61 10.07
N ASP A 158 9.97 -0.54 10.19
CA ASP A 158 8.55 -0.57 10.58
C ASP A 158 7.70 -1.05 9.39
N VAL A 159 8.06 -2.23 8.91
CA VAL A 159 7.35 -2.94 7.84
C VAL A 159 6.89 -4.26 8.42
N VAL A 160 5.60 -4.56 8.22
CA VAL A 160 5.00 -5.83 8.66
C VAL A 160 5.49 -6.94 7.73
N LEU A 161 6.26 -7.86 8.30
CA LEU A 161 6.74 -9.05 7.60
C LEU A 161 5.68 -10.15 7.63
N TYR A 162 5.78 -11.13 6.72
CA TYR A 162 5.01 -12.37 6.90
C TYR A 162 5.27 -12.94 8.30
N GLU A 163 4.27 -13.55 8.91
CA GLU A 163 4.25 -14.07 10.29
C GLU A 163 4.07 -12.96 11.36
N GLU A 164 4.09 -11.69 11.01
CA GLU A 164 3.81 -10.59 11.93
C GLU A 164 2.33 -10.16 11.84
N GLY A 165 1.78 -9.70 12.96
CA GLY A 165 0.43 -9.11 13.01
C GLY A 165 0.42 -7.68 12.51
N LEU A 166 -0.72 -7.25 11.94
CA LEU A 166 -0.94 -5.83 11.63
C LEU A 166 -1.19 -5.04 12.92
N ASP A 167 -0.91 -3.74 12.88
CA ASP A 167 -1.22 -2.82 13.96
C ASP A 167 -2.73 -2.75 14.21
N SER A 168 -3.15 -3.01 15.46
CA SER A 168 -4.56 -3.07 15.84
C SER A 168 -5.28 -1.74 15.71
N ASP A 169 -4.60 -0.62 15.99
CA ASP A 169 -5.20 0.71 15.93
C ASP A 169 -5.40 1.14 14.48
N VAL A 170 -4.44 0.82 13.60
CA VAL A 170 -4.55 1.05 12.15
C VAL A 170 -5.69 0.21 11.58
N LEU A 171 -5.80 -1.07 11.98
CA LEU A 171 -6.89 -1.96 11.56
C LEU A 171 -8.27 -1.43 11.98
N GLN A 172 -8.42 -1.02 13.25
CA GLN A 172 -9.69 -0.49 13.75
C GLN A 172 -10.11 0.78 13.02
N LYS A 173 -9.16 1.70 12.77
CA LYS A 173 -9.41 2.90 11.98
C LYS A 173 -9.80 2.57 10.54
N ALA A 174 -9.10 1.62 9.90
CA ALA A 174 -9.43 1.19 8.55
C ALA A 174 -10.86 0.60 8.46
N VAL A 175 -11.23 -0.28 9.38
CA VAL A 175 -12.59 -0.82 9.50
C VAL A 175 -13.62 0.30 9.70
N PHE A 176 -13.32 1.27 10.58
CA PHE A 176 -14.19 2.41 10.81
C PHE A 176 -14.47 3.18 9.52
N TYR A 177 -13.43 3.58 8.79
CA TYR A 177 -13.59 4.33 7.54
C TYR A 177 -14.32 3.53 6.46
N ILE A 178 -13.95 2.27 6.25
CA ILE A 178 -14.61 1.39 5.26
C ILE A 178 -16.10 1.23 5.56
N ARG A 179 -16.43 1.03 6.83
CA ARG A 179 -17.82 0.79 7.26
C ARG A 179 -18.73 1.99 7.05
N HIS A 180 -18.19 3.22 7.10
CA HIS A 180 -18.94 4.47 6.98
C HIS A 180 -18.82 5.11 5.59
N ALA A 181 -18.09 4.49 4.67
CA ALA A 181 -17.91 5.05 3.32
C ALA A 181 -19.21 5.01 2.51
N ASP A 182 -19.52 6.11 1.83
CA ASP A 182 -20.56 6.16 0.80
C ASP A 182 -20.07 5.48 -0.49
N VAL A 183 -18.80 5.73 -0.84
CA VAL A 183 -18.09 5.13 -1.97
C VAL A 183 -16.81 4.49 -1.46
N LEU A 184 -16.63 3.20 -1.70
CA LEU A 184 -15.36 2.51 -1.46
C LEU A 184 -14.69 2.22 -2.80
N ILE A 185 -13.54 2.86 -3.04
CA ILE A 185 -12.72 2.62 -4.23
C ILE A 185 -11.58 1.68 -3.86
N ILE A 186 -11.54 0.52 -4.47
CA ILE A 186 -10.47 -0.46 -4.33
C ILE A 186 -9.63 -0.44 -5.60
N GLY A 187 -8.30 -0.27 -5.48
CA GLY A 187 -7.45 -0.17 -6.64
C GLY A 187 -6.07 -0.81 -6.50
N GLY A 188 -5.56 -1.35 -7.60
CA GLY A 188 -4.20 -1.87 -7.68
C GLY A 188 -3.88 -2.97 -6.67
N THR A 189 -4.83 -3.84 -6.34
CA THR A 189 -4.63 -4.94 -5.38
C THR A 189 -5.23 -6.23 -5.88
N SER A 190 -4.53 -7.35 -5.67
CA SER A 190 -5.05 -8.69 -5.97
C SER A 190 -6.09 -9.18 -4.96
N LEU A 191 -6.22 -8.52 -3.81
CA LEU A 191 -7.07 -8.91 -2.68
C LEU A 191 -6.80 -10.34 -2.17
N THR A 192 -5.55 -10.77 -2.19
CA THR A 192 -5.12 -12.11 -1.76
C THR A 192 -4.33 -12.12 -0.45
N VAL A 193 -3.89 -10.96 0.04
CA VAL A 193 -3.10 -10.86 1.27
C VAL A 193 -4.00 -10.59 2.46
N TYR A 194 -4.16 -11.60 3.31
CA TYR A 194 -4.92 -11.50 4.55
C TYR A 194 -4.01 -11.10 5.72
N PRO A 195 -4.54 -10.36 6.73
CA PRO A 195 -5.96 -9.99 6.92
C PRO A 195 -6.41 -8.75 6.13
N ALA A 196 -5.51 -8.01 5.47
CA ALA A 196 -5.82 -6.75 4.79
C ALA A 196 -6.96 -6.91 3.74
N ALA A 197 -6.92 -7.98 2.93
CA ALA A 197 -7.96 -8.26 1.93
C ALA A 197 -9.36 -8.45 2.52
N GLY A 198 -9.46 -8.95 3.76
CA GLY A 198 -10.74 -9.14 4.45
C GLY A 198 -11.38 -7.84 4.96
N LEU A 199 -10.64 -6.72 5.00
CA LEU A 199 -11.19 -5.45 5.49
C LEU A 199 -12.32 -4.92 4.63
N ILE A 200 -12.32 -5.20 3.33
CA ILE A 200 -13.37 -4.77 2.41
C ILE A 200 -14.74 -5.38 2.74
N ASP A 201 -14.78 -6.52 3.42
CA ASP A 201 -16.01 -7.18 3.83
C ASP A 201 -16.81 -6.39 4.89
N TYR A 202 -16.18 -5.37 5.50
CA TYR A 202 -16.86 -4.45 6.41
C TYR A 202 -17.62 -3.33 5.69
N TYR A 203 -17.45 -3.15 4.38
CA TYR A 203 -18.21 -2.17 3.61
C TYR A 203 -19.71 -2.47 3.66
N ARG A 204 -20.54 -1.43 3.80
CA ARG A 204 -22.00 -1.53 3.95
C ARG A 204 -22.76 -0.66 2.95
N GLY A 205 -22.04 0.06 2.09
CA GLY A 205 -22.64 0.88 1.05
C GLY A 205 -23.04 0.08 -0.20
N ASN A 206 -23.39 0.80 -1.24
CA ASN A 206 -23.84 0.26 -2.54
C ASN A 206 -23.09 0.93 -3.73
N ARG A 207 -21.90 1.44 -3.48
CA ARG A 207 -21.01 2.03 -4.49
C ARG A 207 -19.59 1.50 -4.31
N LEU A 208 -19.45 0.18 -4.45
CA LEU A 208 -18.16 -0.50 -4.43
C LEU A 208 -17.53 -0.41 -5.83
N VAL A 209 -16.39 0.26 -5.91
CA VAL A 209 -15.64 0.44 -7.16
C VAL A 209 -14.38 -0.41 -7.12
N LEU A 210 -14.09 -1.14 -8.19
CA LEU A 210 -12.89 -1.95 -8.36
C LEU A 210 -12.12 -1.47 -9.60
N ILE A 211 -10.86 -1.05 -9.39
CA ILE A 211 -9.98 -0.56 -10.47
C ILE A 211 -8.72 -1.41 -10.50
N ASN A 212 -8.64 -2.37 -11.40
CA ASN A 212 -7.49 -3.27 -11.53
C ASN A 212 -7.26 -3.64 -13.00
N LYS A 213 -6.01 -3.90 -13.38
CA LYS A 213 -5.68 -4.47 -14.70
C LYS A 213 -6.14 -5.92 -14.86
N SER A 214 -6.06 -6.69 -13.79
CA SER A 214 -6.36 -8.12 -13.79
C SER A 214 -7.59 -8.39 -12.92
N ALA A 215 -8.32 -9.43 -13.28
CA ALA A 215 -9.48 -9.89 -12.52
C ALA A 215 -9.09 -10.32 -11.10
N THR A 216 -10.02 -10.13 -10.17
CA THR A 216 -9.89 -10.54 -8.76
C THR A 216 -11.05 -11.45 -8.38
N ALA A 217 -10.91 -12.19 -7.28
CA ALA A 217 -12.00 -13.01 -6.74
C ALA A 217 -13.21 -12.18 -6.25
N ARG A 218 -13.09 -10.85 -6.19
CA ARG A 218 -14.13 -9.94 -5.69
C ARG A 218 -14.85 -9.16 -6.78
N ASP A 219 -14.50 -9.36 -8.06
CA ASP A 219 -15.09 -8.63 -9.19
C ASP A 219 -16.61 -8.73 -9.24
N ALA A 220 -17.15 -9.92 -8.93
CA ALA A 220 -18.61 -10.16 -8.90
C ALA A 220 -19.38 -9.36 -7.82
N HIS A 221 -18.66 -8.76 -6.85
CA HIS A 221 -19.27 -7.97 -5.78
C HIS A 221 -19.17 -6.46 -6.03
N ALA A 222 -18.46 -6.04 -7.09
CA ALA A 222 -18.30 -4.63 -7.41
C ALA A 222 -19.55 -4.06 -8.12
N ASP A 223 -20.00 -2.88 -7.69
CA ASP A 223 -21.08 -2.13 -8.36
C ASP A 223 -20.54 -1.40 -9.62
N LEU A 224 -19.23 -1.16 -9.66
CA LEU A 224 -18.52 -0.62 -10.81
C LEU A 224 -17.14 -1.25 -10.92
N MET A 225 -16.81 -1.84 -12.08
CA MET A 225 -15.52 -2.41 -12.36
C MET A 225 -14.85 -1.68 -13.51
N ILE A 226 -13.58 -1.29 -13.35
CA ILE A 226 -12.78 -0.61 -14.38
C ILE A 226 -11.49 -1.40 -14.57
N SER A 227 -11.38 -2.12 -15.69
CA SER A 227 -10.26 -3.00 -16.02
C SER A 227 -9.12 -2.25 -16.71
N ARG A 228 -8.51 -1.27 -16.02
CA ARG A 228 -7.50 -0.36 -16.58
C ARG A 228 -6.43 0.00 -15.53
N PRO A 229 -5.25 0.52 -15.97
CA PRO A 229 -4.27 1.12 -15.06
C PRO A 229 -4.91 2.24 -14.24
N ILE A 230 -4.68 2.20 -12.91
CA ILE A 230 -5.36 3.11 -12.00
C ILE A 230 -4.95 4.57 -12.19
N GLY A 231 -3.68 4.85 -12.50
CA GLY A 231 -3.22 6.20 -12.78
C GLY A 231 -3.93 6.82 -13.98
N GLN A 232 -4.09 6.04 -15.07
CA GLN A 232 -4.81 6.50 -16.25
C GLN A 232 -6.29 6.80 -15.94
N VAL A 233 -6.95 5.96 -15.12
CA VAL A 233 -8.34 6.21 -14.71
C VAL A 233 -8.45 7.52 -13.94
N PHE A 234 -7.55 7.75 -12.97
CA PHE A 234 -7.56 8.98 -12.18
C PHE A 234 -7.12 10.23 -12.98
N GLU A 235 -6.29 10.07 -13.98
CA GLU A 235 -5.94 11.16 -14.91
C GLU A 235 -7.17 11.62 -15.73
N GLU A 236 -7.95 10.67 -16.25
CA GLU A 236 -9.19 10.97 -16.99
C GLU A 236 -10.28 11.62 -16.13
N LEU A 237 -10.33 11.33 -14.84
CA LEU A 237 -11.29 11.97 -13.94
C LEU A 237 -11.14 13.49 -13.94
N ASN A 238 -9.93 13.99 -14.20
CA ASN A 238 -9.59 15.41 -14.26
C ASN A 238 -10.12 16.19 -13.02
N ILE A 239 -9.74 15.68 -11.84
CA ILE A 239 -10.16 16.16 -10.52
C ILE A 239 -9.04 16.96 -9.86
#